data_a4981118c5dc4df9f858744eca920cdc
#
_entry.id   a4981118c5dc4df9f858744eca920cdc
#
_cell.length_a   1.000
_cell.length_b   1.000
_cell.length_c   1.000
_cell.angle_alpha   90.00
_cell.angle_beta   90.00
_cell.angle_gamma   90.00
#
_symmetry.space_group_name_H-M   'P 1'
#
loop_
_entity.id
_entity.type
_entity.pdbx_description
1 polymer ?
#
loop_
_entity_poly.entity_id
_entity_poly.type
_entity_poly.pdbx_seq_one_letter_code
_entity_poly.pdbx_strand_id
1 'polypeptide(L)'
;MKKILYSVALAACCMGTMTSCSDFLDASNKSNVTDKQTFATKEGFNSLVNDAYQHLQNVYAAPLFTSCFSAGTDMYADARNKMNEALNTYETLTPENTDIKNLYTYLYAGIRAANSVSYYAQTAQVDDKTKGQLVGEARVLAAYEYYLLVNNFGGVPIMKDFLTTADTGYPKSSAEDVYAYIISELKDVIGKNVLQASTATKGGGRISQETAKAILAKTYLSAAWDLNKQDYFSKAAALADEVIAGRRLTTPFAKLWKADGSGDDNEEFLWDVEYDLATANNTTSGGTEWSSYYCNYLGGNEDNIKATTSSYVPTLYALHCFKKGDQRYDATFMKELPDINKGNAANTGYWTWYKNGESLVGKPVTRYYSAWYETDADFEAWKAIDPANRANTYRIPMDSQSKEAQNMDGRDMEYYDNQQLVYGSSPCKKFDDSQTASNQKNTCYRDIHIITLPEMYLVAAEAYLKAGDNPKALARLNEVHQRAGLPALTGTITIDDILDENACENFGNEARWMDLRRTQTLVTRCTKYNHEMGDKAAQYIGKKLLRPIPQAAIDANDQLTLADQNPGY
;
A
#
# COMPACT_ATOMS: atom_id res chain seq x y z
N MET A 1 -72.38 50.40 -10.34
CA MET A 1 -72.08 49.84 -11.68
C MET A 1 -70.56 49.93 -12.03
N LYS A 2 -69.85 51.00 -11.69
CA LYS A 2 -68.39 51.10 -12.03
C LYS A 2 -67.48 50.09 -11.32
N LYS A 3 -67.84 49.62 -10.12
CA LYS A 3 -66.99 48.62 -9.38
C LYS A 3 -67.11 47.18 -9.91
N ILE A 4 -68.24 46.84 -10.57
CA ILE A 4 -68.50 45.53 -11.18
C ILE A 4 -67.72 45.39 -12.51
N LEU A 5 -67.57 46.50 -13.24
CA LEU A 5 -66.83 46.48 -14.51
C LEU A 5 -65.33 46.26 -14.32
N TYR A 6 -64.72 46.76 -13.24
CA TYR A 6 -63.31 46.52 -12.93
C TYR A 6 -63.03 45.09 -12.48
N SER A 7 -63.95 44.45 -11.78
CA SER A 7 -63.84 43.07 -11.36
C SER A 7 -63.93 42.07 -12.53
N VAL A 8 -64.70 42.36 -13.53
CA VAL A 8 -64.87 41.52 -14.75
C VAL A 8 -63.65 41.72 -15.68
N ALA A 9 -63.08 42.91 -15.78
CA ALA A 9 -61.87 43.16 -16.58
C ALA A 9 -60.61 42.51 -15.96
N LEU A 10 -60.57 42.47 -14.64
CA LEU A 10 -59.41 41.79 -13.93
C LEU A 10 -59.51 40.28 -14.05
N ALA A 11 -60.73 39.70 -14.02
CA ALA A 11 -60.91 38.25 -14.21
C ALA A 11 -60.69 37.81 -15.68
N ALA A 12 -60.98 38.68 -16.67
CA ALA A 12 -60.65 38.38 -18.08
C ALA A 12 -59.14 38.46 -18.40
N CYS A 13 -58.37 39.31 -17.71
CA CYS A 13 -56.91 39.35 -17.85
C CYS A 13 -56.20 38.14 -17.18
N CYS A 14 -56.83 37.53 -16.18
CA CYS A 14 -56.24 36.33 -15.54
C CYS A 14 -56.54 35.02 -16.29
N MET A 15 -57.49 34.99 -17.24
CA MET A 15 -57.80 33.79 -18.04
C MET A 15 -57.05 33.73 -19.39
N GLY A 16 -56.34 34.78 -19.77
CA GLY A 16 -55.57 34.85 -21.03
C GLY A 16 -54.10 34.45 -20.98
N THR A 17 -53.60 34.05 -19.83
CA THR A 17 -52.16 33.76 -19.67
C THR A 17 -51.84 32.34 -19.19
N MET A 18 -52.71 31.36 -19.41
CA MET A 18 -52.39 29.96 -19.25
C MET A 18 -52.07 29.28 -20.59
N THR A 19 -51.35 29.94 -21.45
CA THR A 19 -50.49 29.21 -22.38
C THR A 19 -49.20 28.92 -21.61
N SER A 20 -49.18 27.74 -20.99
CA SER A 20 -47.98 27.17 -20.41
C SER A 20 -46.87 27.18 -21.47
N CYS A 21 -45.92 28.06 -21.34
CA CYS A 21 -44.62 27.89 -21.99
C CYS A 21 -43.96 26.71 -21.32
N SER A 22 -44.24 25.49 -21.79
CA SER A 22 -43.46 24.31 -21.44
C SER A 22 -41.97 24.51 -21.75
N ASP A 23 -41.66 25.33 -22.75
CA ASP A 23 -40.30 25.72 -23.13
C ASP A 23 -39.60 26.68 -22.15
N PHE A 24 -40.34 27.30 -21.21
CA PHE A 24 -39.71 28.17 -20.21
C PHE A 24 -39.23 27.39 -18.96
N LEU A 25 -39.73 26.17 -18.77
CA LEU A 25 -39.26 25.24 -17.76
C LEU A 25 -38.11 24.33 -18.27
N ASP A 26 -37.98 24.23 -19.58
CA ASP A 26 -36.78 23.73 -20.25
C ASP A 26 -35.75 24.86 -20.42
N ALA A 27 -35.42 25.52 -19.33
CA ALA A 27 -34.22 26.34 -19.29
C ALA A 27 -33.04 25.42 -19.53
N SER A 28 -32.69 25.24 -20.81
CA SER A 28 -31.38 24.72 -21.17
C SER A 28 -30.37 25.68 -20.52
N ASN A 29 -29.85 25.26 -19.38
CA ASN A 29 -28.87 26.02 -18.64
C ASN A 29 -27.59 26.07 -19.50
N LYS A 30 -27.53 27.01 -20.43
CA LYS A 30 -26.42 27.18 -21.38
C LYS A 30 -25.10 27.52 -20.70
N SER A 31 -25.13 27.75 -19.39
CA SER A 31 -23.96 28.04 -18.57
C SER A 31 -23.48 26.86 -17.69
N ASN A 32 -24.25 25.79 -17.55
CA ASN A 32 -23.85 24.58 -16.83
C ASN A 32 -23.75 23.42 -17.81
N VAL A 33 -22.53 23.04 -18.11
CA VAL A 33 -22.21 21.81 -18.83
C VAL A 33 -22.70 20.65 -17.97
N THR A 34 -23.52 19.76 -18.53
CA THR A 34 -23.99 18.56 -17.79
C THR A 34 -22.86 17.53 -17.71
N ASP A 35 -22.90 16.65 -16.71
CA ASP A 35 -21.96 15.54 -16.57
C ASP A 35 -21.85 14.72 -17.88
N LYS A 36 -22.99 14.44 -18.52
CA LYS A 36 -23.02 13.75 -19.82
C LYS A 36 -22.26 14.49 -20.92
N GLN A 37 -22.36 15.82 -20.96
CA GLN A 37 -21.63 16.63 -21.96
C GLN A 37 -20.16 16.71 -21.65
N THR A 38 -19.79 16.86 -20.37
CA THR A 38 -18.39 16.89 -19.92
C THR A 38 -17.70 15.57 -20.25
N PHE A 39 -18.28 14.46 -19.81
CA PHE A 39 -17.67 13.13 -19.94
C PHE A 39 -17.85 12.50 -21.33
N ALA A 40 -18.62 13.11 -22.21
CA ALA A 40 -18.63 12.73 -23.63
C ALA A 40 -17.37 13.18 -24.39
N THR A 41 -16.67 14.21 -23.91
CA THR A 41 -15.42 14.66 -24.52
C THR A 41 -14.27 13.71 -24.19
N LYS A 42 -13.22 13.69 -25.02
CA LYS A 42 -12.02 12.88 -24.77
C LYS A 42 -11.34 13.26 -23.44
N GLU A 43 -11.19 14.53 -23.19
CA GLU A 43 -10.58 15.09 -21.98
C GLU A 43 -11.40 14.74 -20.75
N GLY A 44 -12.71 14.93 -20.80
CA GLY A 44 -13.61 14.58 -19.70
C GLY A 44 -13.68 13.09 -19.42
N PHE A 45 -13.66 12.25 -20.46
CA PHE A 45 -13.63 10.80 -20.29
C PHE A 45 -12.31 10.33 -19.66
N ASN A 46 -11.17 10.89 -20.10
CA ASN A 46 -9.87 10.62 -19.47
C ASN A 46 -9.83 11.07 -18.00
N SER A 47 -10.50 12.18 -17.66
CA SER A 47 -10.55 12.64 -16.27
C SER A 47 -11.27 11.65 -15.33
N LEU A 48 -12.32 10.96 -15.80
CA LEU A 48 -12.98 9.89 -15.04
C LEU A 48 -12.03 8.71 -14.77
N VAL A 49 -11.24 8.33 -15.77
CA VAL A 49 -10.27 7.25 -15.60
C VAL A 49 -9.19 7.65 -14.59
N ASN A 50 -8.70 8.89 -14.66
CA ASN A 50 -7.72 9.40 -13.71
C ASN A 50 -8.30 9.49 -12.29
N ASP A 51 -9.55 9.87 -12.13
CA ASP A 51 -10.26 9.84 -10.85
C ASP A 51 -10.28 8.43 -10.24
N ALA A 52 -10.58 7.40 -11.06
CA ALA A 52 -10.54 6.02 -10.60
C ALA A 52 -9.15 5.59 -10.10
N TYR A 53 -8.07 6.02 -10.76
CA TYR A 53 -6.71 5.77 -10.27
C TYR A 53 -6.39 6.56 -9.00
N GLN A 54 -6.87 7.80 -8.87
CA GLN A 54 -6.58 8.65 -7.73
C GLN A 54 -7.08 8.07 -6.40
N HIS A 55 -8.14 7.27 -6.42
CA HIS A 55 -8.66 6.62 -5.21
C HIS A 55 -7.63 5.67 -4.56
N LEU A 56 -6.74 5.07 -5.34
CA LEU A 56 -5.64 4.27 -4.80
C LEU A 56 -4.69 5.06 -3.92
N GLN A 57 -4.46 6.35 -4.21
CA GLN A 57 -3.61 7.20 -3.38
C GLN A 57 -4.14 7.31 -1.94
N ASN A 58 -5.45 7.28 -1.75
CA ASN A 58 -6.06 7.30 -0.41
C ASN A 58 -5.81 5.99 0.35
N VAL A 59 -5.89 4.85 -0.34
CA VAL A 59 -5.66 3.52 0.25
C VAL A 59 -4.18 3.32 0.58
N TYR A 60 -3.30 3.77 -0.31
CA TYR A 60 -1.85 3.65 -0.18
C TYR A 60 -1.19 4.83 0.54
N ALA A 61 -1.96 5.80 1.04
CA ALA A 61 -1.42 6.81 1.95
C ALA A 61 -0.82 6.14 3.20
N ALA A 62 0.38 6.57 3.61
CA ALA A 62 1.11 5.90 4.68
C ALA A 62 0.31 5.69 5.97
N PRO A 63 -0.46 6.68 6.49
CA PRO A 63 -1.25 6.48 7.70
C PRO A 63 -2.25 5.34 7.58
N LEU A 64 -2.99 5.26 6.47
CA LEU A 64 -4.03 4.25 6.30
C LEU A 64 -3.44 2.88 5.96
N PHE A 65 -2.51 2.83 5.00
CA PHE A 65 -1.88 1.57 4.59
C PHE A 65 -1.18 0.89 5.76
N THR A 66 -0.34 1.62 6.47
CA THR A 66 0.42 1.05 7.59
C THR A 66 -0.49 0.59 8.72
N SER A 67 -1.54 1.34 9.05
CA SER A 67 -2.52 0.94 10.05
C SER A 67 -3.28 -0.33 9.67
N CYS A 68 -3.72 -0.44 8.42
CA CYS A 68 -4.55 -1.57 7.98
C CYS A 68 -3.75 -2.83 7.60
N PHE A 69 -2.51 -2.67 7.11
CA PHE A 69 -1.77 -3.78 6.50
C PHE A 69 -0.44 -4.13 7.18
N SER A 70 0.12 -3.23 7.99
CA SER A 70 1.39 -3.46 8.69
C SER A 70 1.22 -3.60 10.21
N ALA A 71 0.34 -2.81 10.84
CA ALA A 71 0.09 -2.89 12.28
C ALA A 71 -0.48 -4.26 12.68
N GLY A 72 -0.11 -4.72 13.87
CA GLY A 72 -0.61 -5.97 14.42
C GLY A 72 -0.13 -7.20 13.68
N THR A 73 1.10 -7.17 13.16
CA THR A 73 1.75 -8.29 12.48
C THR A 73 3.03 -8.72 13.21
N ASP A 74 3.71 -9.70 12.68
CA ASP A 74 5.00 -10.19 13.20
C ASP A 74 6.19 -9.24 12.93
N MET A 75 6.01 -8.25 12.05
CA MET A 75 7.09 -7.44 11.50
C MET A 75 7.37 -6.14 12.27
N TYR A 76 6.35 -5.55 12.91
CA TYR A 76 6.43 -4.18 13.41
C TYR A 76 5.99 -4.07 14.85
N ALA A 77 6.67 -3.18 15.58
CA ALA A 77 6.35 -2.76 16.94
C ALA A 77 6.20 -1.24 16.99
N ASP A 78 5.61 -0.73 18.07
CA ASP A 78 5.43 0.70 18.31
C ASP A 78 6.77 1.43 18.36
N ALA A 79 6.83 2.57 17.70
CA ALA A 79 7.93 3.52 17.79
C ALA A 79 7.54 4.74 18.64
N ARG A 80 8.21 5.87 18.43
CA ARG A 80 7.94 7.12 19.18
C ARG A 80 6.50 7.59 19.07
N ASN A 81 5.97 7.63 17.85
CA ASN A 81 4.54 7.84 17.63
C ASN A 81 3.91 6.47 17.48
N LYS A 82 3.08 6.11 18.43
CA LYS A 82 2.46 4.78 18.43
C LYS A 82 1.63 4.53 17.17
N MET A 83 1.60 3.27 16.77
CA MET A 83 0.64 2.76 15.81
C MET A 83 -0.80 2.95 16.30
N ASN A 84 -1.77 2.72 15.42
CA ASN A 84 -3.16 2.60 15.85
C ASN A 84 -3.31 1.38 16.78
N GLU A 85 -3.50 1.64 18.07
CA GLU A 85 -3.52 0.60 19.11
C GLU A 85 -4.57 -0.48 18.84
N ALA A 86 -5.76 -0.08 18.38
CA ALA A 86 -6.82 -1.02 18.08
C ALA A 86 -6.44 -1.99 16.95
N LEU A 87 -5.66 -1.55 15.97
CA LEU A 87 -5.19 -2.38 14.86
C LEU A 87 -3.89 -3.10 15.20
N ASN A 88 -3.11 -2.59 16.15
CA ASN A 88 -1.89 -3.24 16.63
C ASN A 88 -2.20 -4.40 17.58
N THR A 89 -3.02 -4.19 18.59
CA THR A 89 -3.30 -5.21 19.63
C THR A 89 -4.62 -5.95 19.47
N TYR A 90 -5.54 -5.45 18.63
CA TYR A 90 -6.92 -5.93 18.40
C TYR A 90 -7.84 -5.87 19.62
N GLU A 91 -7.34 -5.53 20.79
CA GLU A 91 -8.11 -5.54 22.05
C GLU A 91 -9.32 -4.62 21.96
N THR A 92 -9.11 -3.39 21.53
CA THR A 92 -10.15 -2.35 21.42
C THR A 92 -10.72 -2.18 20.02
N LEU A 93 -10.42 -3.10 19.10
CA LEU A 93 -10.90 -3.01 17.71
C LEU A 93 -12.41 -3.27 17.65
N THR A 94 -13.15 -2.26 17.17
CA THR A 94 -14.61 -2.26 17.02
C THR A 94 -15.05 -1.80 15.63
N PRO A 95 -16.34 -1.95 15.26
CA PRO A 95 -16.89 -1.46 13.98
C PRO A 95 -16.81 0.05 13.77
N GLU A 96 -16.55 0.82 14.82
CA GLU A 96 -16.40 2.29 14.79
C GLU A 96 -14.96 2.72 14.51
N ASN A 97 -14.02 1.79 14.36
CA ASN A 97 -12.62 2.14 14.08
C ASN A 97 -12.50 2.98 12.80
N THR A 98 -11.88 4.16 12.92
CA THR A 98 -11.81 5.15 11.86
C THR A 98 -11.02 4.68 10.64
N ASP A 99 -9.88 3.99 10.85
CA ASP A 99 -9.05 3.54 9.73
C ASP A 99 -9.75 2.43 8.94
N ILE A 100 -10.42 1.52 9.62
CA ILE A 100 -11.23 0.47 8.96
C ILE A 100 -12.41 1.08 8.20
N LYS A 101 -13.07 2.07 8.78
CA LYS A 101 -14.14 2.81 8.08
C LYS A 101 -13.59 3.52 6.83
N ASN A 102 -12.44 4.18 6.95
CA ASN A 102 -11.84 4.89 5.83
C ASN A 102 -11.41 3.92 4.71
N LEU A 103 -10.78 2.80 5.06
CA LEU A 103 -10.42 1.76 4.08
C LEU A 103 -11.64 1.28 3.30
N TYR A 104 -12.71 0.90 4.00
CA TYR A 104 -13.96 0.45 3.39
C TYR A 104 -14.56 1.52 2.47
N THR A 105 -14.63 2.76 2.95
CA THR A 105 -15.19 3.89 2.22
C THR A 105 -14.40 4.22 0.96
N TYR A 106 -13.07 4.27 1.05
CA TYR A 106 -12.21 4.60 -0.10
C TYR A 106 -12.25 3.51 -1.17
N LEU A 107 -12.27 2.23 -0.79
CA LEU A 107 -12.41 1.13 -1.74
C LEU A 107 -13.74 1.20 -2.49
N TYR A 108 -14.86 1.45 -1.81
CA TYR A 108 -16.14 1.62 -2.51
C TYR A 108 -16.23 2.90 -3.32
N ALA A 109 -15.56 3.98 -2.92
CA ALA A 109 -15.47 5.19 -3.71
C ALA A 109 -14.73 4.93 -5.04
N GLY A 110 -13.62 4.19 -4.99
CA GLY A 110 -12.88 3.78 -6.18
C GLY A 110 -13.69 2.86 -7.10
N ILE A 111 -14.39 1.85 -6.54
CA ILE A 111 -15.30 1.00 -7.32
C ILE A 111 -16.35 1.85 -8.04
N ARG A 112 -16.93 2.82 -7.35
CA ARG A 112 -17.92 3.74 -7.97
C ARG A 112 -17.29 4.57 -9.08
N ALA A 113 -16.10 5.12 -8.87
CA ALA A 113 -15.37 5.87 -9.89
C ALA A 113 -15.06 4.99 -11.11
N ALA A 114 -14.59 3.76 -10.92
CA ALA A 114 -14.34 2.79 -11.98
C ALA A 114 -15.63 2.42 -12.75
N ASN A 115 -16.75 2.21 -12.05
CA ASN A 115 -18.04 1.93 -12.67
C ASN A 115 -18.55 3.12 -13.51
N SER A 116 -18.23 4.37 -13.10
CA SER A 116 -18.59 5.57 -13.87
C SER A 116 -17.92 5.58 -15.24
N VAL A 117 -16.68 5.11 -15.34
CA VAL A 117 -15.97 4.98 -16.63
C VAL A 117 -16.76 4.08 -17.58
N SER A 118 -17.19 2.90 -17.11
CA SER A 118 -17.98 1.96 -17.91
C SER A 118 -19.33 2.55 -18.34
N TYR A 119 -19.97 3.31 -17.48
CA TYR A 119 -21.24 3.97 -17.78
C TYR A 119 -21.11 5.08 -18.83
N TYR A 120 -20.16 6.01 -18.65
CA TYR A 120 -19.98 7.14 -19.57
C TYR A 120 -19.28 6.73 -20.87
N ALA A 121 -18.62 5.58 -20.94
CA ALA A 121 -18.04 5.02 -22.16
C ALA A 121 -19.08 4.88 -23.29
N GLN A 122 -20.37 4.71 -22.97
CA GLN A 122 -21.44 4.59 -23.95
C GLN A 122 -21.64 5.87 -24.78
N THR A 123 -21.30 7.04 -24.22
CA THR A 123 -21.47 8.34 -24.86
C THR A 123 -20.15 9.04 -25.17
N ALA A 124 -19.01 8.49 -24.72
CA ALA A 124 -17.69 9.07 -24.90
C ALA A 124 -17.28 9.11 -26.37
N GLN A 125 -16.82 10.27 -26.82
CA GLN A 125 -16.35 10.52 -28.20
C GLN A 125 -14.85 10.22 -28.33
N VAL A 126 -14.51 8.97 -28.08
CA VAL A 126 -13.17 8.40 -28.26
C VAL A 126 -13.25 7.18 -29.19
N ASP A 127 -12.19 6.84 -29.87
CA ASP A 127 -12.15 5.65 -30.72
C ASP A 127 -12.35 4.36 -29.90
N ASP A 128 -12.84 3.30 -30.54
CA ASP A 128 -13.24 2.07 -29.86
C ASP A 128 -12.06 1.35 -29.21
N LYS A 129 -10.86 1.47 -29.73
CA LYS A 129 -9.65 0.87 -29.15
C LYS A 129 -9.31 1.58 -27.82
N THR A 130 -9.23 2.91 -27.85
CA THR A 130 -8.99 3.72 -26.64
C THR A 130 -10.09 3.48 -25.59
N LYS A 131 -11.37 3.47 -26.04
CA LYS A 131 -12.50 3.18 -25.17
C LYS A 131 -12.38 1.80 -24.52
N GLY A 132 -12.09 0.78 -25.31
CA GLY A 132 -11.91 -0.58 -24.81
C GLY A 132 -10.78 -0.70 -23.78
N GLN A 133 -9.65 -0.02 -24.03
CA GLN A 133 -8.53 0.01 -23.10
C GLN A 133 -8.92 0.68 -21.77
N LEU A 134 -9.47 1.89 -21.80
CA LEU A 134 -9.80 2.67 -20.61
C LEU A 134 -10.89 2.00 -19.76
N VAL A 135 -11.90 1.40 -20.39
CA VAL A 135 -12.91 0.59 -19.70
C VAL A 135 -12.27 -0.67 -19.10
N GLY A 136 -11.36 -1.30 -19.82
CA GLY A 136 -10.60 -2.45 -19.32
C GLY A 136 -9.80 -2.11 -18.08
N GLU A 137 -9.08 -0.99 -18.09
CA GLU A 137 -8.33 -0.50 -16.92
C GLU A 137 -9.25 -0.24 -15.73
N ALA A 138 -10.35 0.47 -15.92
CA ALA A 138 -11.33 0.75 -14.85
C ALA A 138 -11.91 -0.53 -14.24
N ARG A 139 -12.24 -1.54 -15.05
CA ARG A 139 -12.74 -2.83 -14.56
C ARG A 139 -11.68 -3.59 -13.74
N VAL A 140 -10.42 -3.51 -14.13
CA VAL A 140 -9.32 -4.12 -13.35
C VAL A 140 -9.10 -3.37 -12.04
N LEU A 141 -9.21 -2.03 -12.03
CA LEU A 141 -9.18 -1.23 -10.79
C LEU A 141 -10.29 -1.66 -9.83
N ALA A 142 -11.54 -1.72 -10.28
CA ALA A 142 -12.66 -2.19 -9.45
C ALA A 142 -12.44 -3.61 -8.93
N ALA A 143 -11.92 -4.52 -9.77
CA ALA A 143 -11.61 -5.88 -9.38
C ALA A 143 -10.52 -5.94 -8.31
N TYR A 144 -9.51 -5.07 -8.37
CA TYR A 144 -8.47 -4.96 -7.36
C TYR A 144 -9.01 -4.41 -6.04
N GLU A 145 -9.87 -3.41 -6.08
CA GLU A 145 -10.51 -2.88 -4.88
C GLU A 145 -11.41 -3.93 -4.20
N TYR A 146 -12.14 -4.74 -4.98
CA TYR A 146 -12.84 -5.92 -4.44
C TYR A 146 -11.88 -6.98 -3.88
N TYR A 147 -10.70 -7.16 -4.48
CA TYR A 147 -9.68 -8.04 -3.93
C TYR A 147 -9.23 -7.56 -2.53
N LEU A 148 -9.02 -6.26 -2.35
CA LEU A 148 -8.70 -5.69 -1.04
C LEU A 148 -9.89 -5.82 -0.07
N LEU A 149 -11.13 -5.58 -0.52
CA LEU A 149 -12.32 -5.73 0.30
C LEU A 149 -12.49 -7.17 0.79
N VAL A 150 -12.45 -8.16 -0.09
CA VAL A 150 -12.69 -9.56 0.30
C VAL A 150 -11.60 -10.10 1.21
N ASN A 151 -10.35 -9.69 1.02
CA ASN A 151 -9.25 -10.09 1.89
C ASN A 151 -9.32 -9.46 3.29
N ASN A 152 -9.92 -8.27 3.44
CA ASN A 152 -10.09 -7.62 4.73
C ASN A 152 -11.41 -7.98 5.41
N PHE A 153 -12.52 -8.02 4.66
CA PHE A 153 -13.87 -8.09 5.22
C PHE A 153 -14.61 -9.40 4.91
N GLY A 154 -14.03 -10.27 4.08
CA GLY A 154 -14.74 -11.47 3.59
C GLY A 154 -15.86 -11.10 2.64
N GLY A 155 -17.07 -11.59 2.88
CA GLY A 155 -18.24 -11.23 2.07
C GLY A 155 -18.60 -9.75 2.21
N VAL A 156 -18.91 -9.11 1.08
CA VAL A 156 -19.27 -7.68 0.98
C VAL A 156 -20.30 -7.46 -0.13
N PRO A 157 -21.05 -6.36 -0.14
CA PRO A 157 -21.94 -6.00 -1.26
C PRO A 157 -21.19 -5.87 -2.59
N ILE A 158 -21.75 -6.43 -3.67
CA ILE A 158 -21.20 -6.28 -5.04
C ILE A 158 -22.01 -5.24 -5.80
N MET A 159 -21.40 -4.09 -6.10
CA MET A 159 -21.96 -2.98 -6.87
C MET A 159 -21.40 -3.02 -8.28
N LYS A 160 -22.19 -3.53 -9.25
CA LYS A 160 -21.73 -3.75 -10.63
C LYS A 160 -21.92 -2.52 -11.53
N ASP A 161 -22.89 -1.67 -11.18
CA ASP A 161 -23.32 -0.59 -12.03
C ASP A 161 -23.04 0.78 -11.39
N PHE A 162 -22.87 1.78 -12.23
CA PHE A 162 -22.83 3.17 -11.80
C PHE A 162 -24.25 3.70 -11.62
N LEU A 163 -24.59 4.08 -10.41
CA LEU A 163 -25.91 4.61 -10.09
C LEU A 163 -25.94 6.12 -10.22
N THR A 164 -26.91 6.62 -10.96
CA THR A 164 -27.20 8.06 -11.11
C THR A 164 -28.18 8.58 -10.05
N THR A 165 -28.80 7.69 -9.30
CA THR A 165 -29.69 7.97 -8.17
C THR A 165 -29.18 7.29 -6.92
N ALA A 166 -29.54 7.83 -5.74
CA ALA A 166 -29.20 7.17 -4.49
C ALA A 166 -29.94 5.82 -4.40
N ASP A 167 -29.18 4.75 -4.23
CA ASP A 167 -29.68 3.42 -3.91
C ASP A 167 -28.92 2.93 -2.68
N THR A 168 -29.65 2.55 -1.65
CA THR A 168 -29.11 2.14 -0.35
C THR A 168 -29.22 0.63 -0.11
N GLY A 169 -29.71 -0.12 -1.11
CA GLY A 169 -30.16 -1.50 -0.96
C GLY A 169 -29.27 -2.58 -1.59
N TYR A 170 -28.03 -2.76 -1.13
CA TYR A 170 -27.14 -3.83 -1.60
C TYR A 170 -26.95 -4.93 -0.53
N PRO A 171 -27.42 -6.16 -0.76
CA PRO A 171 -27.22 -7.26 0.17
C PRO A 171 -25.73 -7.65 0.23
N LYS A 172 -25.31 -8.18 1.38
CA LYS A 172 -24.00 -8.78 1.52
C LYS A 172 -23.89 -10.03 0.65
N SER A 173 -22.93 -10.06 -0.24
CA SER A 173 -22.55 -11.27 -0.99
C SER A 173 -21.59 -12.12 -0.17
N SER A 174 -21.57 -13.43 -0.43
CA SER A 174 -20.57 -14.30 0.20
C SER A 174 -19.16 -14.00 -0.30
N ALA A 175 -18.13 -14.38 0.46
CA ALA A 175 -16.74 -14.26 -0.01
C ALA A 175 -16.53 -15.05 -1.31
N GLU A 176 -17.16 -16.20 -1.48
CA GLU A 176 -17.11 -17.01 -2.70
C GLU A 176 -17.67 -16.25 -3.90
N ASP A 177 -18.81 -15.56 -3.74
CA ASP A 177 -19.40 -14.74 -4.81
C ASP A 177 -18.52 -13.55 -5.18
N VAL A 178 -17.89 -12.90 -4.19
CA VAL A 178 -16.95 -11.79 -4.43
C VAL A 178 -15.73 -12.28 -5.20
N TYR A 179 -15.11 -13.38 -4.79
CA TYR A 179 -14.00 -13.98 -5.55
C TYR A 179 -14.42 -14.39 -6.96
N ALA A 180 -15.59 -14.99 -7.12
CA ALA A 180 -16.11 -15.38 -8.43
C ALA A 180 -16.32 -14.16 -9.34
N TYR A 181 -16.83 -13.06 -8.79
CA TYR A 181 -16.99 -11.80 -9.51
C TYR A 181 -15.63 -11.24 -9.97
N ILE A 182 -14.65 -11.11 -9.08
CA ILE A 182 -13.29 -10.64 -9.41
C ILE A 182 -12.67 -11.49 -10.53
N ILE A 183 -12.71 -12.81 -10.37
CA ILE A 183 -12.15 -13.76 -11.34
C ILE A 183 -12.83 -13.61 -12.72
N SER A 184 -14.15 -13.44 -12.73
CA SER A 184 -14.92 -13.25 -13.96
C SER A 184 -14.53 -11.96 -14.68
N GLU A 185 -14.46 -10.83 -13.97
CA GLU A 185 -14.09 -9.53 -14.51
C GLU A 185 -12.67 -9.55 -15.11
N LEU A 186 -11.70 -10.05 -14.35
CA LEU A 186 -10.31 -10.12 -14.80
C LEU A 186 -10.15 -11.06 -16.01
N LYS A 187 -10.79 -12.23 -16.00
CA LYS A 187 -10.73 -13.15 -17.14
C LYS A 187 -11.35 -12.57 -18.41
N ASP A 188 -12.44 -11.84 -18.28
CA ASP A 188 -13.08 -11.20 -19.44
C ASP A 188 -12.18 -10.10 -20.02
N VAL A 189 -11.61 -9.23 -19.18
CA VAL A 189 -10.70 -8.16 -19.64
C VAL A 189 -9.43 -8.74 -20.26
N ILE A 190 -8.80 -9.73 -19.61
CA ILE A 190 -7.61 -10.42 -20.14
C ILE A 190 -7.93 -11.09 -21.49
N GLY A 191 -9.06 -11.79 -21.57
CA GLY A 191 -9.48 -12.50 -22.78
C GLY A 191 -9.79 -11.57 -23.96
N LYS A 192 -10.29 -10.37 -23.71
CA LYS A 192 -10.52 -9.33 -24.73
C LYS A 192 -9.23 -8.70 -25.24
N ASN A 193 -8.13 -8.84 -24.52
CA ASN A 193 -6.81 -8.31 -24.86
C ASN A 193 -6.83 -6.82 -25.25
N VAL A 194 -7.58 -6.01 -24.48
CA VAL A 194 -7.76 -4.57 -24.73
C VAL A 194 -6.71 -3.70 -24.05
N LEU A 195 -6.04 -4.22 -23.04
CA LEU A 195 -5.01 -3.51 -22.29
C LEU A 195 -3.67 -3.51 -23.03
N GLN A 196 -2.81 -2.55 -22.75
CA GLN A 196 -1.42 -2.61 -23.17
C GLN A 196 -0.71 -3.84 -22.57
N ALA A 197 0.30 -4.36 -23.26
CA ALA A 197 0.92 -5.64 -22.89
C ALA A 197 1.60 -5.58 -21.50
N SER A 198 2.41 -4.56 -21.28
CA SER A 198 3.15 -4.32 -20.04
C SER A 198 3.34 -2.82 -19.83
N THR A 199 3.47 -2.41 -18.58
CA THR A 199 3.83 -1.06 -18.15
C THR A 199 5.15 -1.04 -17.38
N ALA A 200 5.89 -2.15 -17.37
CA ALA A 200 7.21 -2.26 -16.75
C ALA A 200 8.30 -1.41 -17.45
N THR A 201 7.91 -0.30 -18.01
CA THR A 201 8.74 0.76 -18.54
C THR A 201 8.16 2.07 -18.02
N LYS A 202 8.83 3.15 -18.19
CA LYS A 202 8.45 4.48 -17.69
C LYS A 202 6.94 4.75 -17.74
N GLY A 203 6.35 5.12 -16.62
CA GLY A 203 4.91 5.34 -16.47
C GLY A 203 4.15 4.09 -16.00
N GLY A 204 4.69 3.35 -15.04
CA GLY A 204 4.14 2.09 -14.50
C GLY A 204 2.80 2.17 -13.79
N GLY A 205 2.22 3.36 -13.57
CA GLY A 205 0.95 3.54 -12.86
C GLY A 205 -0.29 3.06 -13.62
N ARG A 206 -0.21 2.87 -14.94
CA ARG A 206 -1.36 2.39 -15.75
C ARG A 206 -1.47 0.87 -15.76
N ILE A 207 -2.70 0.37 -15.67
CA ILE A 207 -2.98 -1.06 -15.73
C ILE A 207 -2.62 -1.64 -17.08
N SER A 208 -1.89 -2.76 -17.07
CA SER A 208 -1.51 -3.55 -18.22
C SER A 208 -2.17 -4.93 -18.20
N GLN A 209 -2.04 -5.65 -19.30
CA GLN A 209 -2.42 -7.05 -19.41
C GLN A 209 -1.68 -7.92 -18.38
N GLU A 210 -0.44 -7.58 -18.13
CA GLU A 210 0.42 -8.23 -17.14
C GLU A 210 -0.06 -7.95 -15.71
N THR A 211 -0.37 -6.70 -15.39
CA THR A 211 -0.96 -6.29 -14.10
C THR A 211 -2.27 -7.04 -13.82
N ALA A 212 -3.16 -7.15 -14.83
CA ALA A 212 -4.41 -7.88 -14.70
C ALA A 212 -4.19 -9.38 -14.41
N LYS A 213 -3.20 -10.00 -15.05
CA LYS A 213 -2.81 -11.40 -14.77
C LYS A 213 -2.23 -11.56 -13.36
N ALA A 214 -1.40 -10.62 -12.91
CA ALA A 214 -0.83 -10.63 -11.57
C ALA A 214 -1.93 -10.55 -10.49
N ILE A 215 -2.89 -9.63 -10.66
CA ILE A 215 -4.04 -9.52 -9.75
C ILE A 215 -4.89 -10.80 -9.77
N LEU A 216 -5.09 -11.41 -10.96
CA LEU A 216 -5.83 -12.68 -11.07
C LEU A 216 -5.09 -13.83 -10.38
N ALA A 217 -3.76 -13.89 -10.48
CA ALA A 217 -2.95 -14.89 -9.76
C ALA A 217 -3.09 -14.74 -8.24
N LYS A 218 -2.95 -13.51 -7.72
CA LYS A 218 -3.16 -13.19 -6.30
C LYS A 218 -4.59 -13.50 -5.84
N THR A 219 -5.58 -13.25 -6.70
CA THR A 219 -7.00 -13.56 -6.41
C THR A 219 -7.22 -15.06 -6.30
N TYR A 220 -6.70 -15.86 -7.24
CA TYR A 220 -6.78 -17.32 -7.14
C TYR A 220 -6.05 -17.86 -5.91
N LEU A 221 -4.89 -17.30 -5.58
CA LEU A 221 -4.14 -17.70 -4.38
C LEU A 221 -4.96 -17.46 -3.11
N SER A 222 -5.53 -16.25 -2.94
CA SER A 222 -6.36 -15.93 -1.77
C SER A 222 -7.62 -16.76 -1.72
N ALA A 223 -8.32 -16.93 -2.85
CA ALA A 223 -9.52 -17.76 -2.93
C ALA A 223 -9.23 -19.25 -2.65
N ALA A 224 -8.05 -19.76 -3.03
CA ALA A 224 -7.64 -21.13 -2.74
C ALA A 224 -7.55 -21.38 -1.25
N TRP A 225 -6.98 -20.47 -0.48
CA TRP A 225 -6.89 -20.53 0.96
C TRP A 225 -8.25 -20.34 1.65
N ASP A 226 -8.93 -19.26 1.32
CA ASP A 226 -10.16 -18.84 2.02
C ASP A 226 -11.33 -19.81 1.78
N LEU A 227 -11.41 -20.38 0.57
CA LEU A 227 -12.49 -21.28 0.16
C LEU A 227 -12.06 -22.75 0.15
N ASN A 228 -10.81 -23.05 0.55
CA ASN A 228 -10.25 -24.40 0.52
C ASN A 228 -10.36 -25.08 -0.87
N LYS A 229 -10.10 -24.32 -1.95
CA LYS A 229 -10.17 -24.78 -3.34
C LYS A 229 -8.79 -25.17 -3.86
N GLN A 230 -8.44 -26.45 -3.77
CA GLN A 230 -7.10 -26.95 -4.08
C GLN A 230 -6.66 -26.68 -5.53
N ASP A 231 -7.60 -26.74 -6.51
CA ASP A 231 -7.30 -26.48 -7.91
C ASP A 231 -6.94 -25.00 -8.20
N TYR A 232 -7.30 -24.08 -7.32
CA TYR A 232 -6.98 -22.67 -7.49
C TYR A 232 -5.50 -22.37 -7.23
N PHE A 233 -4.80 -23.16 -6.41
CA PHE A 233 -3.35 -23.03 -6.27
C PHE A 233 -2.64 -23.27 -7.60
N SER A 234 -3.03 -24.31 -8.34
CA SER A 234 -2.43 -24.57 -9.67
C SER A 234 -2.72 -23.45 -10.68
N LYS A 235 -3.91 -22.82 -10.60
CA LYS A 235 -4.27 -21.68 -11.45
C LYS A 235 -3.46 -20.44 -11.09
N ALA A 236 -3.26 -20.19 -9.79
CA ALA A 236 -2.43 -19.08 -9.31
C ALA A 236 -0.97 -19.24 -9.77
N ALA A 237 -0.41 -20.44 -9.61
CA ALA A 237 0.95 -20.75 -10.05
C ALA A 237 1.15 -20.54 -11.55
N ALA A 238 0.23 -21.04 -12.37
CA ALA A 238 0.31 -20.90 -13.83
C ALA A 238 0.26 -19.44 -14.28
N LEU A 239 -0.63 -18.62 -13.69
CA LEU A 239 -0.72 -17.19 -14.02
C LEU A 239 0.50 -16.40 -13.53
N ALA A 240 1.01 -16.72 -12.32
CA ALA A 240 2.25 -16.11 -11.85
C ALA A 240 3.43 -16.47 -12.78
N ASP A 241 3.52 -17.72 -13.23
CA ASP A 241 4.52 -18.15 -14.21
C ASP A 241 4.39 -17.43 -15.55
N GLU A 242 3.17 -17.12 -16.01
CA GLU A 242 2.97 -16.30 -17.22
C GLU A 242 3.50 -14.88 -17.03
N VAL A 243 3.33 -14.29 -15.86
CA VAL A 243 3.83 -12.92 -15.56
C VAL A 243 5.35 -12.89 -15.49
N ILE A 244 5.98 -13.87 -14.88
CA ILE A 244 7.45 -13.93 -14.75
C ILE A 244 8.14 -14.51 -15.99
N ALA A 245 7.39 -14.99 -16.99
CA ALA A 245 7.96 -15.67 -18.15
C ALA A 245 8.95 -14.79 -18.92
N GLY A 246 10.16 -15.30 -19.11
CA GLY A 246 11.24 -14.58 -19.81
C GLY A 246 11.92 -13.48 -19.01
N ARG A 247 11.52 -13.28 -17.75
CA ARG A 247 12.10 -12.26 -16.86
C ARG A 247 13.02 -12.87 -15.82
N ARG A 248 13.95 -12.07 -15.34
CA ARG A 248 14.88 -12.42 -14.26
C ARG A 248 15.04 -11.24 -13.31
N LEU A 249 15.30 -11.53 -12.05
CA LEU A 249 15.64 -10.53 -11.05
C LEU A 249 17.13 -10.18 -11.16
N THR A 250 17.46 -9.28 -12.09
CA THR A 250 18.85 -8.92 -12.40
C THR A 250 19.29 -7.59 -11.81
N THR A 251 18.33 -6.75 -11.42
CA THR A 251 18.65 -5.46 -10.82
C THR A 251 19.10 -5.66 -9.37
N PRO A 252 20.30 -5.19 -9.00
CA PRO A 252 20.70 -5.18 -7.59
C PRO A 252 19.68 -4.45 -6.73
N PHE A 253 19.26 -5.05 -5.61
CA PHE A 253 18.20 -4.52 -4.75
C PHE A 253 18.41 -3.04 -4.38
N ALA A 254 19.65 -2.66 -4.03
CA ALA A 254 19.99 -1.28 -3.69
C ALA A 254 19.77 -0.28 -4.82
N LYS A 255 19.73 -0.71 -6.08
CA LYS A 255 19.43 0.19 -7.21
C LYS A 255 17.94 0.46 -7.38
N LEU A 256 17.09 -0.46 -6.94
CA LEU A 256 15.63 -0.29 -6.95
C LEU A 256 15.20 0.78 -5.93
N TRP A 257 15.91 0.87 -4.82
CA TRP A 257 15.51 1.69 -3.67
C TRP A 257 16.43 2.90 -3.44
N LYS A 258 16.95 3.48 -4.50
CA LYS A 258 17.74 4.71 -4.39
C LYS A 258 16.88 5.89 -3.97
N ALA A 259 17.39 6.67 -3.01
CA ALA A 259 16.70 7.85 -2.49
C ALA A 259 16.43 8.96 -3.53
N ASP A 260 17.11 8.95 -4.68
CA ASP A 260 16.87 9.91 -5.77
C ASP A 260 15.70 9.52 -6.70
N GLY A 261 15.01 8.42 -6.42
CA GLY A 261 13.91 7.90 -7.24
C GLY A 261 14.35 7.29 -8.57
N SER A 262 15.66 7.20 -8.85
CA SER A 262 16.15 6.67 -10.14
C SER A 262 15.87 5.16 -10.34
N GLY A 263 15.35 4.49 -9.31
CA GLY A 263 14.92 3.09 -9.38
C GLY A 263 13.43 2.92 -9.67
N ASP A 264 12.61 3.96 -9.52
CA ASP A 264 11.14 3.83 -9.54
C ASP A 264 10.59 3.37 -10.91
N ASP A 265 11.25 3.75 -12.01
CA ASP A 265 10.90 3.29 -13.37
C ASP A 265 11.49 1.89 -13.73
N ASN A 266 11.85 1.05 -12.76
CA ASN A 266 12.46 -0.25 -13.05
C ASN A 266 11.44 -1.29 -13.53
N GLU A 267 11.84 -2.13 -14.48
CA GLU A 267 10.99 -3.19 -15.04
C GLU A 267 10.56 -4.28 -14.04
N GLU A 268 11.16 -4.32 -12.84
CA GLU A 268 10.72 -5.19 -11.75
C GLU A 268 9.47 -4.67 -11.03
N PHE A 269 9.08 -3.41 -11.26
CA PHE A 269 7.85 -2.82 -10.75
C PHE A 269 6.75 -2.94 -11.82
N LEU A 270 5.74 -3.74 -11.52
CA LEU A 270 4.69 -4.11 -12.48
C LEU A 270 3.48 -3.20 -12.40
N TRP A 271 3.26 -2.57 -11.26
CA TRP A 271 2.18 -1.62 -11.04
C TRP A 271 2.43 -0.75 -9.81
N ASP A 272 2.23 0.55 -10.00
CA ASP A 272 2.57 1.57 -9.02
C ASP A 272 1.41 2.55 -8.79
N VAL A 273 1.40 3.19 -7.61
CA VAL A 273 0.75 4.48 -7.40
C VAL A 273 1.80 5.56 -7.64
N GLU A 274 1.63 6.30 -8.73
CA GLU A 274 2.59 7.31 -9.15
C GLU A 274 2.46 8.59 -8.35
N TYR A 275 3.61 9.17 -8.02
CA TYR A 275 3.76 10.49 -7.42
C TYR A 275 4.82 11.28 -8.17
N ASP A 276 4.59 12.58 -8.32
CA ASP A 276 5.53 13.47 -9.02
C ASP A 276 5.62 14.82 -8.32
N LEU A 277 6.84 15.20 -7.92
CA LEU A 277 7.12 16.49 -7.31
C LEU A 277 6.76 17.67 -8.23
N ALA A 278 6.95 17.54 -9.54
CA ALA A 278 6.64 18.59 -10.50
C ALA A 278 5.13 18.86 -10.59
N THR A 279 4.33 17.80 -10.58
CA THR A 279 2.86 17.88 -10.60
C THR A 279 2.29 18.40 -9.29
N ALA A 280 2.91 18.07 -8.17
CA ALA A 280 2.52 18.55 -6.84
C ALA A 280 2.83 20.05 -6.61
N ASN A 281 3.36 20.78 -7.60
CA ASN A 281 3.72 22.20 -7.52
C ASN A 281 4.60 22.57 -6.31
N ASN A 282 5.47 21.68 -5.88
CA ASN A 282 6.33 21.90 -4.73
C ASN A 282 5.57 22.18 -3.42
N THR A 283 4.33 21.75 -3.32
CA THR A 283 3.53 21.92 -2.10
C THR A 283 3.64 20.69 -1.21
N THR A 284 3.35 20.83 0.08
CA THR A 284 3.28 19.72 1.03
C THR A 284 2.07 18.80 0.81
N SER A 285 1.22 19.14 -0.14
CA SER A 285 0.06 18.34 -0.55
C SER A 285 0.40 17.59 -1.84
N GLY A 286 0.07 16.31 -1.90
CA GLY A 286 0.20 15.50 -3.11
C GLY A 286 1.31 14.45 -3.09
N GLY A 287 2.10 14.37 -2.05
CA GLY A 287 3.05 13.28 -1.80
C GLY A 287 2.57 12.31 -0.73
N THR A 288 3.41 11.34 -0.39
CA THR A 288 3.20 10.35 0.66
C THR A 288 4.13 10.56 1.84
N GLU A 289 3.80 9.94 2.99
CA GLU A 289 4.62 10.01 4.22
C GLU A 289 5.37 8.69 4.52
N TRP A 290 5.49 7.79 3.57
CA TRP A 290 6.04 6.44 3.78
C TRP A 290 7.42 6.46 4.45
N SER A 291 8.33 7.30 3.95
CA SER A 291 9.67 7.39 4.53
C SER A 291 9.67 7.80 6.00
N SER A 292 8.72 8.62 6.42
CA SER A 292 8.66 9.12 7.80
C SER A 292 8.03 8.12 8.77
N TYR A 293 7.11 7.29 8.31
CA TYR A 293 6.40 6.31 9.14
C TYR A 293 7.31 5.17 9.58
N TYR A 294 8.12 4.64 8.67
CA TYR A 294 9.03 3.52 8.95
C TYR A 294 10.43 3.96 9.39
N CYS A 295 10.75 5.24 9.33
CA CYS A 295 12.02 5.72 9.82
C CYS A 295 12.00 5.91 11.33
N ASN A 296 13.00 5.37 11.98
CA ASN A 296 13.23 5.60 13.38
C ASN A 296 13.55 7.07 13.66
N TYR A 297 13.25 7.53 14.88
CA TYR A 297 13.55 8.90 15.28
C TYR A 297 15.06 9.14 15.37
N LEU A 298 15.55 10.10 14.60
CA LEU A 298 16.99 10.38 14.49
C LEU A 298 17.51 11.43 15.48
N GLY A 299 16.63 11.99 16.30
CA GLY A 299 16.97 13.04 17.25
C GLY A 299 16.95 14.44 16.64
N GLY A 300 15.85 15.16 16.82
CA GLY A 300 15.64 16.53 16.35
C GLY A 300 14.82 16.63 15.08
N ASN A 301 13.97 17.67 15.03
CA ASN A 301 13.17 18.06 13.87
C ASN A 301 13.73 19.34 13.25
N GLU A 302 15.02 19.48 13.24
CA GLU A 302 15.65 20.69 12.76
C GLU A 302 15.69 20.71 11.23
N ASP A 303 15.79 21.90 10.68
CA ASP A 303 15.85 22.09 9.25
C ASP A 303 17.01 21.26 8.64
N ASN A 304 16.76 20.63 7.49
CA ASN A 304 17.68 19.77 6.74
C ASN A 304 17.96 18.36 7.31
N ILE A 305 17.21 17.91 8.30
CA ILE A 305 17.22 16.52 8.75
C ILE A 305 16.00 15.83 8.16
N LYS A 306 16.14 14.55 7.86
CA LYS A 306 15.03 13.68 7.53
C LYS A 306 13.98 13.79 8.65
N ALA A 307 12.82 14.33 8.34
CA ALA A 307 11.70 14.33 9.26
C ALA A 307 11.15 12.91 9.41
N THR A 308 10.79 12.55 10.64
CA THR A 308 10.33 11.21 10.96
C THR A 308 9.09 11.30 11.82
N THR A 309 7.99 10.70 11.33
CA THR A 309 6.81 10.42 12.16
C THR A 309 7.17 9.32 13.14
N SER A 310 7.96 8.33 12.70
CA SER A 310 8.47 7.25 13.56
C SER A 310 7.34 6.51 14.28
N SER A 311 6.46 5.85 13.51
CA SER A 311 5.35 5.08 14.07
C SER A 311 5.65 3.59 14.13
N TYR A 312 6.52 3.09 13.26
CA TYR A 312 6.83 1.68 13.08
C TYR A 312 8.33 1.42 13.19
N VAL A 313 8.71 0.53 14.09
CA VAL A 313 10.06 -0.04 14.12
C VAL A 313 10.00 -1.53 13.83
N PRO A 314 11.03 -2.11 13.21
CA PRO A 314 11.06 -3.55 12.98
C PRO A 314 11.11 -4.31 14.31
N THR A 315 10.37 -5.41 14.39
CA THR A 315 10.56 -6.39 15.47
C THR A 315 11.93 -7.05 15.34
N LEU A 316 12.40 -7.69 16.42
CA LEU A 316 13.62 -8.50 16.38
C LEU A 316 13.55 -9.58 15.30
N TYR A 317 12.38 -10.20 15.13
CA TYR A 317 12.15 -11.17 14.07
C TYR A 317 12.40 -10.57 12.68
N ALA A 318 11.83 -9.40 12.40
CA ALA A 318 11.99 -8.73 11.11
C ALA A 318 13.47 -8.47 10.77
N LEU A 319 14.26 -8.03 11.76
CA LEU A 319 15.69 -7.83 11.59
C LEU A 319 16.44 -9.16 11.39
N HIS A 320 16.03 -10.23 12.08
CA HIS A 320 16.65 -11.56 11.99
C HIS A 320 16.30 -12.33 10.71
N CYS A 321 15.27 -11.91 9.97
CA CYS A 321 15.00 -12.48 8.64
C CYS A 321 16.18 -12.26 7.69
N PHE A 322 16.81 -11.10 7.75
CA PHE A 322 17.99 -10.79 6.94
C PHE A 322 19.22 -11.55 7.46
N LYS A 323 19.78 -12.42 6.65
CA LYS A 323 20.94 -13.23 7.02
C LYS A 323 22.25 -12.51 6.71
N LYS A 324 23.35 -12.95 7.31
CA LYS A 324 24.68 -12.44 6.96
C LYS A 324 24.96 -12.66 5.47
N GLY A 325 25.26 -11.58 4.75
CA GLY A 325 25.46 -11.59 3.31
C GLY A 325 24.22 -11.20 2.49
N ASP A 326 23.06 -11.02 3.13
CA ASP A 326 21.85 -10.49 2.47
C ASP A 326 22.05 -9.01 2.12
N GLN A 327 22.14 -8.74 0.82
CA GLN A 327 22.39 -7.39 0.30
C GLN A 327 21.20 -6.43 0.52
N ARG A 328 20.02 -6.95 0.86
CA ARG A 328 18.81 -6.14 1.10
C ARG A 328 18.87 -5.42 2.44
N TYR A 329 19.60 -5.96 3.44
CA TYR A 329 19.72 -5.31 4.75
C TYR A 329 20.25 -3.88 4.63
N ASP A 330 21.40 -3.73 3.97
CA ASP A 330 22.06 -2.43 3.81
C ASP A 330 21.28 -1.46 2.90
N ALA A 331 20.40 -1.96 2.04
CA ALA A 331 19.52 -1.14 1.23
C ALA A 331 18.24 -0.71 1.98
N THR A 332 17.78 -1.55 2.92
CA THR A 332 16.56 -1.31 3.71
C THR A 332 16.83 -0.45 4.93
N PHE A 333 17.93 -0.74 5.66
CA PHE A 333 18.22 -0.10 6.93
C PHE A 333 19.47 0.79 6.87
N MET A 334 19.42 1.86 7.64
CA MET A 334 20.56 2.75 7.82
C MET A 334 21.49 2.16 8.89
N LYS A 335 22.73 1.86 8.53
CA LYS A 335 23.75 1.42 9.48
C LYS A 335 24.56 2.59 10.03
N GLU A 336 24.83 3.58 9.24
CA GLU A 336 25.66 4.72 9.60
C GLU A 336 24.80 5.99 9.66
N LEU A 337 24.82 6.70 10.79
CA LEU A 337 24.18 8.01 10.90
C LEU A 337 25.25 9.10 10.88
N PRO A 338 25.25 9.98 9.86
CA PRO A 338 26.18 11.10 9.81
C PRO A 338 25.93 12.10 10.96
N ASP A 339 26.91 12.93 11.25
CA ASP A 339 26.76 14.03 12.22
C ASP A 339 25.83 15.10 11.65
N ILE A 340 24.56 14.99 11.97
CA ILE A 340 23.52 15.90 11.50
C ILE A 340 23.71 17.32 12.02
N ASN A 341 24.35 17.52 13.17
CA ASN A 341 24.59 18.83 13.75
C ASN A 341 25.68 19.61 13.00
N LYS A 342 26.70 18.91 12.52
CA LYS A 342 27.78 19.54 11.74
C LYS A 342 27.37 19.89 10.32
N GLY A 343 26.38 19.20 9.78
CA GLY A 343 25.85 19.48 8.43
C GLY A 343 24.91 20.68 8.39
N ASN A 344 24.34 21.10 9.50
CA ASN A 344 23.28 22.09 9.55
C ASN A 344 23.73 23.52 9.21
N ALA A 345 24.98 23.87 9.51
CA ALA A 345 25.50 25.24 9.32
C ALA A 345 25.57 25.72 7.86
N ALA A 346 25.38 24.85 6.87
CA ALA A 346 25.55 25.14 5.45
C ALA A 346 24.47 24.53 4.54
N ASN A 347 23.29 24.19 5.02
CA ASN A 347 22.31 23.40 4.26
C ASN A 347 22.89 22.09 3.71
N THR A 348 23.83 21.50 4.42
CA THR A 348 24.59 20.32 4.01
C THR A 348 24.23 19.10 4.82
N GLY A 349 23.10 19.10 5.54
CA GLY A 349 22.70 18.06 6.45
C GLY A 349 22.56 16.67 5.84
N TYR A 350 21.80 15.83 6.48
CA TYR A 350 21.55 14.43 6.17
C TYR A 350 21.48 14.13 4.66
N TRP A 351 20.65 14.86 3.91
CA TRP A 351 20.43 14.64 2.48
C TRP A 351 21.67 14.92 1.60
N THR A 352 22.51 15.88 1.96
CA THR A 352 23.72 16.17 1.21
C THR A 352 24.76 15.08 1.35
N TRP A 353 24.83 14.47 2.53
CA TRP A 353 25.83 13.42 2.81
C TRP A 353 25.32 12.02 2.54
N TYR A 354 24.00 11.84 2.52
CA TYR A 354 23.36 10.54 2.40
C TYR A 354 22.58 10.35 1.10
N LYS A 355 22.76 11.25 0.15
CA LYS A 355 22.15 11.12 -1.18
C LYS A 355 22.54 9.80 -1.81
N ASN A 356 21.54 9.07 -2.29
CA ASN A 356 21.73 7.92 -3.18
C ASN A 356 22.55 6.76 -2.59
N GLY A 357 22.66 6.66 -1.28
CA GLY A 357 23.48 5.63 -0.64
C GLY A 357 24.97 5.85 -0.80
N GLU A 358 25.41 7.08 -0.96
CA GLU A 358 26.83 7.43 -1.03
C GLU A 358 27.57 7.01 0.25
N SER A 359 28.84 6.66 0.07
CA SER A 359 29.73 6.32 1.19
C SER A 359 29.91 7.52 2.12
N LEU A 360 29.83 7.26 3.43
CA LEU A 360 30.16 8.25 4.46
C LEU A 360 31.64 8.30 4.82
N VAL A 361 32.52 7.68 4.05
CA VAL A 361 33.99 7.80 4.22
C VAL A 361 34.39 9.27 4.03
N GLY A 362 35.18 9.80 4.96
CA GLY A 362 35.55 11.22 5.02
C GLY A 362 34.50 12.13 5.67
N LYS A 363 33.41 11.57 6.20
CA LYS A 363 32.35 12.31 6.89
C LYS A 363 32.17 11.82 8.32
N PRO A 364 31.99 12.70 9.30
CA PRO A 364 31.76 12.30 10.69
C PRO A 364 30.50 11.44 10.84
N VAL A 365 30.63 10.28 11.46
CA VAL A 365 29.54 9.38 11.80
C VAL A 365 29.35 9.38 13.30
N THR A 366 28.13 9.66 13.77
CA THR A 366 27.80 9.73 15.18
C THR A 366 27.33 8.39 15.74
N ARG A 367 26.62 7.59 14.94
CA ARG A 367 26.03 6.32 15.36
C ARG A 367 26.24 5.25 14.31
N TYR A 368 26.42 4.02 14.80
CA TYR A 368 26.49 2.82 13.97
C TYR A 368 25.50 1.77 14.48
N TYR A 369 24.47 1.53 13.71
CA TYR A 369 23.48 0.51 13.99
C TYR A 369 23.97 -0.84 13.48
N SER A 370 24.48 -1.66 14.37
CA SER A 370 24.99 -3.00 14.01
C SER A 370 23.88 -3.90 13.52
N ALA A 371 24.12 -4.66 12.46
CA ALA A 371 23.28 -5.79 12.15
C ALA A 371 23.42 -6.88 13.21
N TRP A 372 22.40 -7.72 13.40
CA TRP A 372 22.35 -8.74 14.46
C TRP A 372 23.50 -9.76 14.39
N TYR A 373 24.09 -9.94 13.22
CA TYR A 373 25.22 -10.87 12.99
C TYR A 373 26.60 -10.19 13.11
N GLU A 374 26.67 -8.90 13.37
CA GLU A 374 27.92 -8.16 13.48
C GLU A 374 28.47 -8.20 14.91
N THR A 375 29.76 -8.47 15.01
CA THR A 375 30.51 -8.57 16.26
C THR A 375 31.20 -7.24 16.60
N ASP A 376 31.78 -7.15 17.83
CA ASP A 376 32.63 -6.03 18.19
C ASP A 376 33.85 -5.91 17.26
N ALA A 377 34.37 -7.03 16.78
CA ALA A 377 35.49 -7.04 15.84
C ALA A 377 35.07 -6.45 14.47
N ASP A 378 33.87 -6.73 14.00
CA ASP A 378 33.33 -6.13 12.76
C ASP A 378 33.22 -4.61 12.91
N PHE A 379 32.73 -4.12 14.06
CA PHE A 379 32.63 -2.68 14.35
C PHE A 379 34.03 -2.02 14.44
N GLU A 380 35.00 -2.60 15.11
CA GLU A 380 36.36 -2.06 15.18
C GLU A 380 37.05 -2.07 13.80
N ALA A 381 36.81 -3.09 12.97
CA ALA A 381 37.27 -3.11 11.58
C ALA A 381 36.62 -1.98 10.75
N TRP A 382 35.37 -1.71 10.94
CA TRP A 382 34.67 -0.60 10.29
C TRP A 382 35.23 0.78 10.74
N LYS A 383 35.52 0.96 12.03
CA LYS A 383 36.18 2.18 12.55
C LYS A 383 37.56 2.40 11.94
N ALA A 384 38.31 1.33 11.76
CA ALA A 384 39.66 1.38 11.22
C ALA A 384 39.74 1.87 9.75
N ILE A 385 38.65 1.84 9.00
CA ILE A 385 38.58 2.34 7.62
C ILE A 385 38.71 3.88 7.59
N ASP A 386 38.16 4.57 8.58
CA ASP A 386 38.18 6.04 8.68
C ASP A 386 38.29 6.49 10.15
N PRO A 387 39.44 6.31 10.79
CA PRO A 387 39.62 6.61 12.21
C PRO A 387 39.34 8.08 12.58
N ALA A 388 39.62 8.99 11.66
CA ALA A 388 39.46 10.42 11.90
C ALA A 388 37.97 10.82 12.09
N ASN A 389 37.08 10.15 11.39
CA ASN A 389 35.65 10.45 11.40
C ASN A 389 34.80 9.46 12.20
N ARG A 390 35.37 8.31 12.60
CA ARG A 390 34.66 7.20 13.26
C ARG A 390 35.13 6.91 14.68
N ALA A 391 36.20 7.57 15.17
CA ALA A 391 36.77 7.28 16.50
C ALA A 391 35.71 7.40 17.63
N ASN A 392 34.83 8.38 17.55
CA ASN A 392 33.83 8.68 18.55
C ASN A 392 32.43 8.18 18.17
N THR A 393 32.30 7.29 17.20
CA THR A 393 31.01 6.72 16.82
C THR A 393 30.48 5.84 17.92
N TYR A 394 29.26 6.07 18.34
CA TYR A 394 28.53 5.21 19.26
C TYR A 394 27.94 4.01 18.52
N ARG A 395 28.21 2.81 19.01
CA ARG A 395 27.64 1.58 18.47
C ARG A 395 26.33 1.26 19.16
N ILE A 396 25.30 1.01 18.38
CA ILE A 396 24.03 0.46 18.85
C ILE A 396 23.97 -0.99 18.41
N PRO A 397 24.18 -1.95 19.34
CA PRO A 397 24.16 -3.38 19.02
C PRO A 397 22.71 -3.87 18.81
N MET A 398 22.54 -4.99 18.09
CA MET A 398 21.24 -5.55 17.77
C MET A 398 20.39 -5.85 19.02
N ASP A 399 20.99 -6.39 20.07
CA ASP A 399 20.27 -6.72 21.30
C ASP A 399 19.68 -5.48 21.97
N SER A 400 20.45 -4.40 22.01
CA SER A 400 19.97 -3.11 22.50
C SER A 400 18.87 -2.55 21.63
N GLN A 401 19.02 -2.62 20.30
CA GLN A 401 18.00 -2.17 19.35
C GLN A 401 16.66 -2.83 19.64
N SER A 402 16.70 -4.17 19.74
CA SER A 402 15.49 -4.94 19.96
C SER A 402 14.85 -4.66 21.31
N LYS A 403 15.69 -4.61 22.34
CA LYS A 403 15.24 -4.35 23.70
C LYS A 403 14.66 -2.95 23.82
N GLU A 404 15.36 -1.96 23.29
CA GLU A 404 14.93 -0.57 23.28
C GLU A 404 13.62 -0.39 22.50
N ALA A 405 13.55 -0.92 21.28
CA ALA A 405 12.34 -0.84 20.47
C ALA A 405 11.17 -1.57 21.10
N GLN A 406 11.42 -2.60 21.87
CA GLN A 406 10.40 -3.54 22.32
C GLN A 406 10.01 -3.40 23.80
N ASN A 407 10.89 -2.92 24.66
CA ASN A 407 10.54 -2.75 26.09
C ASN A 407 9.77 -1.48 26.37
N MET A 408 9.32 -0.87 25.33
CA MET A 408 8.86 0.44 25.54
C MET A 408 7.45 0.50 25.29
N ASP A 409 6.94 1.22 25.92
CA ASP A 409 5.91 2.11 25.50
C ASP A 409 6.29 2.93 24.22
N GLY A 410 7.07 2.38 23.31
CA GLY A 410 7.56 3.09 22.13
C GLY A 410 8.37 4.36 22.46
N ARG A 411 8.78 4.53 23.72
CA ARG A 411 9.24 5.81 24.22
C ARG A 411 10.59 5.81 24.87
N ASP A 412 11.14 4.63 25.25
CA ASP A 412 12.44 4.62 25.86
C ASP A 412 13.48 4.84 24.80
N MET A 413 14.01 5.98 24.87
CA MET A 413 15.09 6.41 24.02
C MET A 413 16.36 6.30 24.83
N GLU A 414 17.36 5.70 24.25
CA GLU A 414 18.67 5.70 24.85
C GLU A 414 19.19 7.14 24.89
N TYR A 415 19.63 7.58 26.07
CA TYR A 415 20.32 8.86 26.18
C TYR A 415 21.72 8.72 25.61
N TYR A 416 21.96 9.50 24.61
CA TYR A 416 23.17 9.50 23.85
C TYR A 416 24.03 10.71 24.22
N ASP A 417 25.30 10.67 23.83
CA ASP A 417 26.23 11.78 24.09
C ASP A 417 25.59 13.16 23.76
N ASN A 418 25.75 14.12 24.66
CA ASN A 418 25.08 15.43 24.63
C ASN A 418 23.57 15.40 24.88
N GLN A 419 23.04 14.41 25.57
CA GLN A 419 21.61 14.30 25.92
C GLN A 419 20.66 14.18 24.71
N GLN A 420 21.14 13.73 23.58
CA GLN A 420 20.28 13.42 22.45
C GLN A 420 19.61 12.06 22.65
N LEU A 421 18.30 12.05 22.43
CA LEU A 421 17.49 10.86 22.52
C LEU A 421 17.56 10.10 21.20
N VAL A 422 17.78 8.79 21.26
CA VAL A 422 17.83 7.90 20.09
C VAL A 422 17.09 6.61 20.37
N TYR A 423 16.46 6.07 19.33
CA TYR A 423 15.94 4.72 19.40
C TYR A 423 17.04 3.71 19.15
N GLY A 424 16.92 2.56 19.81
CA GLY A 424 17.82 1.44 19.63
C GLY A 424 17.63 0.68 18.32
N SER A 425 16.59 0.94 17.56
CA SER A 425 16.30 0.22 16.31
C SER A 425 16.90 0.90 15.08
N SER A 426 17.31 0.10 14.09
CA SER A 426 17.83 0.60 12.82
C SER A 426 16.77 1.39 12.05
N PRO A 427 17.07 2.63 11.66
CA PRO A 427 16.14 3.42 10.82
C PRO A 427 15.96 2.80 9.45
N CYS A 428 14.73 2.71 8.96
CA CYS A 428 14.46 2.33 7.58
C CYS A 428 14.80 3.49 6.64
N LYS A 429 15.55 3.20 5.57
CA LYS A 429 15.90 4.16 4.52
C LYS A 429 15.34 3.78 3.14
N LYS A 430 14.71 2.63 3.03
CA LYS A 430 14.19 2.08 1.77
C LYS A 430 13.29 3.06 1.01
N PHE A 431 12.51 3.85 1.75
CA PHE A 431 11.55 4.81 1.20
C PHE A 431 12.07 6.26 1.20
N ASP A 432 13.36 6.46 1.41
CA ASP A 432 13.95 7.78 1.44
C ASP A 432 13.79 8.51 0.10
N ASP A 433 13.53 9.81 0.18
CA ASP A 433 13.42 10.70 -0.96
C ASP A 433 14.32 11.91 -0.79
N SER A 434 15.42 11.93 -1.53
CA SER A 434 16.40 13.02 -1.49
C SER A 434 16.01 14.25 -2.34
N GLN A 435 14.91 14.14 -3.08
CA GLN A 435 14.41 15.26 -3.91
C GLN A 435 13.51 16.20 -3.11
N THR A 436 12.96 15.73 -1.97
CA THR A 436 12.18 16.59 -1.09
C THR A 436 13.05 17.68 -0.47
N ALA A 437 12.55 18.90 -0.52
CA ALA A 437 13.22 20.03 0.12
C ALA A 437 13.11 19.91 1.65
N SER A 438 14.08 20.44 2.37
CA SER A 438 14.16 20.41 3.83
C SER A 438 12.94 20.96 4.58
N ASN A 439 12.14 21.79 3.94
CA ASN A 439 10.91 22.34 4.50
C ASN A 439 9.66 21.48 4.24
N GLN A 440 9.78 20.38 3.47
CA GLN A 440 8.68 19.47 3.15
C GLN A 440 8.76 18.21 4.02
N LYS A 441 8.85 18.39 5.28
CA LYS A 441 9.37 17.50 6.34
C LYS A 441 8.94 16.03 6.31
N ASN A 442 7.72 15.72 5.97
CA ASN A 442 7.21 14.34 6.00
C ASN A 442 6.84 13.79 4.63
N THR A 443 6.98 14.60 3.59
CA THR A 443 6.47 14.25 2.26
C THR A 443 7.55 13.55 1.45
N CYS A 444 7.14 12.49 0.76
CA CYS A 444 7.94 11.73 -0.19
C CYS A 444 7.16 11.67 -1.51
N TYR A 445 7.85 11.85 -2.63
CA TYR A 445 7.24 11.84 -3.97
C TYR A 445 7.69 10.63 -4.79
N ARG A 446 8.24 9.64 -4.13
CA ARG A 446 8.56 8.36 -4.76
C ARG A 446 7.30 7.55 -4.97
N ASP A 447 7.29 6.78 -6.04
CA ASP A 447 6.19 5.89 -6.36
C ASP A 447 6.02 4.79 -5.31
N ILE A 448 4.77 4.35 -5.12
CA ILE A 448 4.45 3.23 -4.24
C ILE A 448 4.18 2.01 -5.10
N HIS A 449 5.06 1.03 -5.01
CA HIS A 449 4.98 -0.20 -5.79
C HIS A 449 3.94 -1.15 -5.20
N ILE A 450 2.83 -1.37 -5.93
CA ILE A 450 1.70 -2.22 -5.52
C ILE A 450 1.95 -3.69 -5.86
N ILE A 451 2.49 -3.94 -7.06
CA ILE A 451 2.83 -5.28 -7.53
C ILE A 451 4.23 -5.27 -8.12
N THR A 452 5.06 -6.18 -7.64
CA THR A 452 6.46 -6.30 -8.07
C THR A 452 6.74 -7.68 -8.66
N LEU A 453 7.75 -7.76 -9.50
CA LEU A 453 8.18 -9.03 -10.10
C LEU A 453 8.64 -10.06 -9.04
N PRO A 454 9.48 -9.70 -8.04
CA PRO A 454 9.82 -10.64 -6.97
C PRO A 454 8.59 -11.12 -6.18
N GLU A 455 7.58 -10.29 -5.95
CA GLU A 455 6.32 -10.74 -5.35
C GLU A 455 5.66 -11.85 -6.19
N MET A 456 5.69 -11.75 -7.52
CA MET A 456 5.11 -12.79 -8.38
C MET A 456 5.88 -14.12 -8.30
N TYR A 457 7.21 -14.08 -8.09
CA TYR A 457 7.98 -15.29 -7.79
C TYR A 457 7.55 -15.92 -6.46
N LEU A 458 7.28 -15.10 -5.43
CA LEU A 458 6.80 -15.59 -4.13
C LEU A 458 5.38 -16.13 -4.19
N VAL A 459 4.48 -15.48 -4.96
CA VAL A 459 3.12 -15.99 -5.25
C VAL A 459 3.20 -17.36 -5.94
N ALA A 460 4.08 -17.53 -6.94
CA ALA A 460 4.29 -18.81 -7.60
C ALA A 460 4.85 -19.87 -6.63
N ALA A 461 5.83 -19.49 -5.79
CA ALA A 461 6.41 -20.40 -4.79
C ALA A 461 5.36 -20.92 -3.83
N GLU A 462 4.54 -20.05 -3.27
CA GLU A 462 3.44 -20.41 -2.34
C GLU A 462 2.40 -21.30 -3.02
N ALA A 463 1.98 -20.90 -4.23
CA ALA A 463 0.98 -21.65 -4.98
C ALA A 463 1.47 -23.07 -5.34
N TYR A 464 2.72 -23.23 -5.80
CA TYR A 464 3.32 -24.53 -6.07
C TYR A 464 3.48 -25.38 -4.80
N LEU A 465 3.93 -24.76 -3.71
CA LEU A 465 4.05 -25.47 -2.43
C LEU A 465 2.69 -26.06 -2.00
N LYS A 466 1.65 -25.27 -2.07
CA LYS A 466 0.28 -25.68 -1.71
C LYS A 466 -0.36 -26.64 -2.72
N ALA A 467 0.07 -26.60 -3.98
CA ALA A 467 -0.29 -27.58 -4.99
C ALA A 467 0.47 -28.92 -4.86
N GLY A 468 1.46 -29.00 -3.96
CA GLY A 468 2.27 -30.20 -3.72
C GLY A 468 3.51 -30.33 -4.62
N ASP A 469 3.89 -29.29 -5.36
CA ASP A 469 5.07 -29.26 -6.23
C ASP A 469 6.22 -28.51 -5.55
N ASN A 470 6.81 -29.12 -4.52
CA ASN A 470 7.92 -28.50 -3.79
C ASN A 470 9.15 -28.19 -4.65
N PRO A 471 9.54 -28.98 -5.66
CA PRO A 471 10.66 -28.61 -6.53
C PRO A 471 10.47 -27.27 -7.25
N LYS A 472 9.26 -27.01 -7.79
CA LYS A 472 8.97 -25.71 -8.42
C LYS A 472 8.86 -24.61 -7.39
N ALA A 473 8.22 -24.85 -6.25
CA ALA A 473 8.15 -23.91 -5.16
C ALA A 473 9.55 -23.42 -4.74
N LEU A 474 10.47 -24.37 -4.49
CA LEU A 474 11.86 -24.08 -4.14
C LEU A 474 12.57 -23.31 -5.26
N ALA A 475 12.36 -23.67 -6.52
CA ALA A 475 12.99 -22.97 -7.64
C ALA A 475 12.53 -21.49 -7.71
N ARG A 476 11.22 -21.21 -7.50
CA ARG A 476 10.70 -19.84 -7.50
C ARG A 476 11.19 -19.03 -6.30
N LEU A 477 11.23 -19.61 -5.12
CA LEU A 477 11.77 -18.97 -3.92
C LEU A 477 13.26 -18.62 -4.10
N ASN A 478 14.06 -19.53 -4.68
CA ASN A 478 15.47 -19.34 -4.91
C ASN A 478 15.81 -18.20 -5.90
N GLU A 479 14.93 -17.86 -6.83
CA GLU A 479 15.16 -16.69 -7.71
C GLU A 479 15.24 -15.39 -6.89
N VAL A 480 14.38 -15.23 -5.88
CA VAL A 480 14.41 -14.07 -4.97
C VAL A 480 15.58 -14.16 -4.02
N HIS A 481 15.77 -15.31 -3.38
CA HIS A 481 16.81 -15.56 -2.39
C HIS A 481 18.23 -15.34 -2.93
N GLN A 482 18.50 -15.86 -4.13
CA GLN A 482 19.82 -15.72 -4.77
C GLN A 482 20.07 -14.30 -5.29
N ARG A 483 19.04 -13.57 -5.74
CA ARG A 483 19.16 -12.15 -6.08
C ARG A 483 19.65 -11.32 -4.90
N ALA A 484 19.25 -11.70 -3.68
CA ALA A 484 19.73 -11.08 -2.44
C ALA A 484 21.22 -11.36 -2.10
N GLY A 485 21.90 -12.16 -2.92
CA GLY A 485 23.31 -12.54 -2.70
C GLY A 485 23.50 -13.77 -1.82
N LEU A 486 22.41 -14.46 -1.47
CA LEU A 486 22.44 -15.63 -0.58
C LEU A 486 22.60 -16.94 -1.37
N PRO A 487 23.19 -17.99 -0.77
CA PRO A 487 23.29 -19.30 -1.40
C PRO A 487 21.90 -19.93 -1.56
N ALA A 488 21.72 -20.72 -2.62
CA ALA A 488 20.44 -21.39 -2.87
C ALA A 488 20.00 -22.24 -1.67
N LEU A 489 18.71 -22.12 -1.34
CA LEU A 489 18.04 -23.04 -0.40
C LEU A 489 17.92 -24.43 -1.02
N THR A 490 17.93 -25.46 -0.18
CA THR A 490 17.83 -26.87 -0.59
C THR A 490 16.83 -27.62 0.28
N GLY A 491 16.32 -28.72 -0.23
CA GLY A 491 15.38 -29.56 0.51
C GLY A 491 13.92 -29.14 0.34
N THR A 492 13.10 -29.42 1.34
CA THR A 492 11.68 -29.07 1.36
C THR A 492 11.50 -27.72 2.04
N ILE A 493 10.79 -26.81 1.38
CA ILE A 493 10.45 -25.50 1.96
C ILE A 493 9.06 -25.55 2.62
N THR A 494 8.82 -24.56 3.46
CA THR A 494 7.56 -24.36 4.20
C THR A 494 6.94 -23.00 3.85
N ILE A 495 5.73 -22.76 4.34
CA ILE A 495 5.10 -21.43 4.24
C ILE A 495 5.92 -20.41 5.01
N ASP A 496 6.54 -20.78 6.14
CA ASP A 496 7.38 -19.86 6.91
C ASP A 496 8.60 -19.39 6.10
N ASP A 497 9.24 -20.27 5.32
CA ASP A 497 10.37 -19.88 4.47
C ASP A 497 9.97 -18.83 3.42
N ILE A 498 8.77 -18.96 2.85
CA ILE A 498 8.24 -17.99 1.88
C ILE A 498 7.87 -16.67 2.56
N LEU A 499 7.25 -16.73 3.74
CA LEU A 499 6.90 -15.55 4.52
C LEU A 499 8.13 -14.80 5.04
N ASP A 500 9.20 -15.51 5.39
CA ASP A 500 10.47 -14.93 5.81
C ASP A 500 11.21 -14.25 4.64
N GLU A 501 11.17 -14.86 3.45
CA GLU A 501 11.71 -14.24 2.24
C GLU A 501 10.92 -12.99 1.85
N ASN A 502 9.58 -13.04 1.93
CA ASN A 502 8.71 -11.89 1.68
C ASN A 502 8.99 -10.75 2.67
N ALA A 503 9.25 -11.07 3.94
CA ALA A 503 9.59 -10.10 4.97
C ALA A 503 10.87 -9.29 4.63
N CYS A 504 11.87 -9.93 4.01
CA CYS A 504 13.09 -9.27 3.58
C CYS A 504 12.90 -8.48 2.29
N GLU A 505 12.24 -9.08 1.31
CA GLU A 505 12.08 -8.51 -0.03
C GLU A 505 11.16 -7.27 -0.02
N ASN A 506 10.02 -7.41 0.62
CA ASN A 506 8.95 -6.43 0.59
C ASN A 506 8.79 -5.66 1.92
N PHE A 507 9.84 -5.61 2.76
CA PHE A 507 9.80 -4.86 4.02
C PHE A 507 9.19 -3.47 3.80
N GLY A 508 8.10 -3.18 4.49
CA GLY A 508 7.39 -1.92 4.48
C GLY A 508 6.36 -1.74 3.36
N ASN A 509 6.52 -2.40 2.22
CA ASN A 509 5.58 -2.28 1.08
C ASN A 509 4.65 -3.49 0.90
N GLU A 510 4.80 -4.55 1.72
CA GLU A 510 3.86 -5.66 1.70
C GLU A 510 2.58 -5.39 2.50
N ALA A 511 1.49 -5.98 2.05
CA ALA A 511 0.27 -6.11 2.85
C ALA A 511 0.39 -7.27 3.85
N ARG A 512 1.35 -7.19 4.77
CA ARG A 512 1.76 -8.30 5.66
C ARG A 512 0.60 -8.93 6.41
N TRP A 513 -0.33 -8.10 6.89
CA TRP A 513 -1.51 -8.59 7.58
C TRP A 513 -2.34 -9.53 6.70
N MET A 514 -2.52 -9.19 5.41
CA MET A 514 -3.28 -10.02 4.48
C MET A 514 -2.58 -11.36 4.24
N ASP A 515 -1.25 -11.37 4.12
CA ASP A 515 -0.48 -12.60 3.92
C ASP A 515 -0.56 -13.53 5.11
N LEU A 516 -0.39 -12.99 6.33
CA LEU A 516 -0.47 -13.80 7.55
C LEU A 516 -1.89 -14.31 7.80
N ARG A 517 -2.92 -13.49 7.53
CA ARG A 517 -4.32 -13.93 7.64
C ARG A 517 -4.62 -15.04 6.63
N ARG A 518 -4.28 -14.82 5.36
CA ARG A 518 -4.51 -15.76 4.28
C ARG A 518 -3.85 -17.11 4.54
N THR A 519 -2.59 -17.12 4.93
CA THR A 519 -1.82 -18.33 5.24
C THR A 519 -2.18 -18.97 6.59
N GLN A 520 -3.13 -18.37 7.33
CA GLN A 520 -3.58 -18.82 8.65
C GLN A 520 -2.46 -18.82 9.71
N THR A 521 -1.45 -17.98 9.53
CA THR A 521 -0.29 -17.89 10.43
C THR A 521 -0.31 -16.66 11.32
N LEU A 522 -1.29 -15.75 11.16
CA LEU A 522 -1.35 -14.46 11.87
C LEU A 522 -1.23 -14.64 13.39
N VAL A 523 -2.06 -15.50 14.00
CA VAL A 523 -2.04 -15.74 15.45
C VAL A 523 -0.71 -16.32 15.90
N THR A 524 -0.25 -17.40 15.25
CA THR A 524 0.96 -18.11 15.68
C THR A 524 2.23 -17.28 15.52
N ARG A 525 2.33 -16.51 14.43
CA ARG A 525 3.50 -15.67 14.19
C ARG A 525 3.49 -14.43 15.08
N CYS A 526 2.34 -13.78 15.28
CA CYS A 526 2.26 -12.67 16.23
C CYS A 526 2.57 -13.10 17.66
N THR A 527 2.06 -14.25 18.10
CA THR A 527 2.39 -14.81 19.44
C THR A 527 3.90 -15.04 19.58
N LYS A 528 4.54 -15.54 18.54
CA LYS A 528 5.95 -15.91 18.59
C LYS A 528 6.90 -14.73 18.43
N TYR A 529 6.55 -13.76 17.60
CA TYR A 529 7.51 -12.79 17.10
C TYR A 529 7.18 -11.33 17.47
N ASN A 530 5.92 -11.03 17.82
CA ASN A 530 5.55 -9.68 18.24
C ASN A 530 5.36 -9.63 19.75
N HIS A 531 6.32 -9.04 20.46
CA HIS A 531 6.32 -9.00 21.92
C HIS A 531 5.19 -8.13 22.52
N GLU A 532 4.68 -7.14 21.76
CA GLU A 532 3.55 -6.29 22.21
C GLU A 532 2.25 -7.09 22.26
N MET A 533 2.14 -8.07 21.41
CA MET A 533 0.98 -8.96 21.32
C MET A 533 1.14 -10.22 22.15
N GLY A 534 2.26 -10.94 21.98
CA GLY A 534 2.55 -12.16 22.72
C GLY A 534 1.32 -13.06 22.88
N ASP A 535 1.02 -13.46 24.11
CA ASP A 535 -0.15 -14.31 24.42
C ASP A 535 -1.50 -13.65 24.11
N LYS A 536 -1.57 -12.33 24.02
CA LYS A 536 -2.79 -11.59 23.63
C LYS A 536 -3.23 -11.91 22.19
N ALA A 537 -2.28 -12.31 21.32
CA ALA A 537 -2.60 -12.66 19.94
C ALA A 537 -3.67 -13.76 19.85
N ALA A 538 -3.54 -14.82 20.62
CA ALA A 538 -4.54 -15.88 20.67
C ALA A 538 -5.89 -15.40 21.23
N GLN A 539 -5.87 -14.51 22.19
CA GLN A 539 -7.07 -13.99 22.85
C GLN A 539 -7.89 -13.08 21.94
N TYR A 540 -7.24 -12.15 21.24
CA TYR A 540 -7.91 -11.09 20.49
C TYR A 540 -7.98 -11.33 18.99
N ILE A 541 -6.89 -11.80 18.35
CA ILE A 541 -6.88 -12.03 16.91
C ILE A 541 -7.70 -13.26 16.53
N GLY A 542 -7.63 -14.35 17.33
CA GLY A 542 -8.27 -15.63 16.98
C GLY A 542 -9.76 -15.55 16.66
N LYS A 543 -10.44 -14.50 17.15
CA LYS A 543 -11.85 -14.21 16.88
C LYS A 543 -12.07 -13.10 15.85
N LYS A 544 -11.00 -12.41 15.43
CA LYS A 544 -11.02 -11.20 14.59
C LYS A 544 -10.13 -11.38 13.35
N LEU A 545 -10.20 -12.53 12.73
CA LEU A 545 -9.42 -12.86 11.51
C LEU A 545 -9.87 -12.07 10.27
N LEU A 546 -11.05 -11.48 10.31
CA LEU A 546 -11.51 -10.48 9.35
C LEU A 546 -11.67 -9.15 10.06
N ARG A 547 -11.55 -8.06 9.33
CA ARG A 547 -11.83 -6.72 9.85
C ARG A 547 -13.34 -6.55 10.04
N PRO A 548 -13.79 -5.71 11.00
CA PRO A 548 -15.23 -5.46 11.16
C PRO A 548 -15.81 -4.74 9.95
N ILE A 549 -17.02 -5.10 9.54
CA ILE A 549 -17.81 -4.23 8.66
C ILE A 549 -18.08 -2.93 9.42
N PRO A 550 -17.71 -1.76 8.88
CA PRO A 550 -17.92 -0.51 9.59
C PRO A 550 -19.39 -0.29 9.96
N GLN A 551 -19.66 0.14 11.20
CA GLN A 551 -21.03 0.41 11.64
C GLN A 551 -21.73 1.39 10.70
N ALA A 552 -21.03 2.45 10.29
CA ALA A 552 -21.57 3.43 9.35
C ALA A 552 -21.98 2.82 7.99
N ALA A 553 -21.35 1.73 7.54
CA ALA A 553 -21.74 1.05 6.31
C ALA A 553 -22.99 0.19 6.52
N ILE A 554 -23.16 -0.41 7.69
CA ILE A 554 -24.39 -1.14 8.05
C ILE A 554 -25.56 -0.15 8.16
N ASP A 555 -25.36 0.98 8.86
CA ASP A 555 -26.41 1.99 9.08
C ASP A 555 -26.87 2.69 7.77
N ALA A 556 -25.98 2.79 6.79
CA ALA A 556 -26.26 3.44 5.51
C ALA A 556 -26.85 2.49 4.44
N ASN A 557 -27.00 1.20 4.72
CA ASN A 557 -27.43 0.21 3.74
C ASN A 557 -28.65 -0.57 4.26
N ASP A 558 -29.82 -0.34 3.66
CA ASP A 558 -31.09 -0.93 4.07
C ASP A 558 -31.15 -2.46 3.97
N GLN A 559 -30.19 -3.08 3.28
CA GLN A 559 -30.09 -4.54 3.12
C GLN A 559 -29.06 -5.19 4.07
N LEU A 560 -28.35 -4.38 4.88
CA LEU A 560 -27.42 -4.87 5.89
C LEU A 560 -28.02 -4.74 7.28
N THR A 561 -27.64 -5.68 8.13
CA THR A 561 -28.02 -5.72 9.53
C THR A 561 -26.80 -6.07 10.40
N LEU A 562 -26.96 -5.98 11.72
CA LEU A 562 -25.91 -6.44 12.64
C LEU A 562 -25.58 -7.93 12.51
N ALA A 563 -26.50 -8.74 11.93
CA ALA A 563 -26.24 -10.15 11.66
C ALA A 563 -25.20 -10.36 10.53
N ASP A 564 -24.97 -9.33 9.71
CA ASP A 564 -23.98 -9.34 8.63
C ASP A 564 -22.57 -9.01 9.10
N GLN A 565 -22.41 -8.63 10.38
CA GLN A 565 -21.12 -8.33 10.97
C GLN A 565 -20.19 -9.55 10.99
N ASN A 566 -18.89 -9.32 10.86
CA ASN A 566 -17.90 -10.38 10.94
C ASN A 566 -17.75 -10.90 12.37
N PRO A 567 -17.38 -12.19 12.55
CA PRO A 567 -17.22 -12.79 13.87
C PRO A 567 -16.24 -12.03 14.76
N GLY A 568 -16.59 -11.84 16.02
CA GLY A 568 -15.76 -11.17 17.03
C GLY A 568 -16.08 -9.69 17.27
N TYR A 569 -17.09 -9.17 16.57
CA TYR A 569 -17.52 -7.77 16.68
C TYR A 569 -19.00 -7.62 17.00
#